data_28821f1c74fc1ef281899cc11b04c470
#
_entry.id   28821f1c74fc1ef281899cc11b04c470
#
_cell.length_a   1.000
_cell.length_b   1.000
_cell.length_c   1.000
_cell.angle_alpha   90.00
_cell.angle_beta   90.00
_cell.angle_gamma   90.00
#
_symmetry.space_group_name_H-M   'P 1'
#
loop_
_entity.id
_entity.type
_entity.pdbx_description
1 polymer ?
#
loop_
_entity_poly.entity_id
_entity_poly.type
_entity_poly.pdbx_seq_one_letter_code
_entity_poly.pdbx_strand_id
1 'polypeptide(L)'
;MCHAIEFIETPLFTRQIKQLATDDELLTLQRELIAFPDKGDVIQNTCGLRKIRMATGTQGKSGSARVIYLLATREIIWLVLAYPKSAKENLTEAEKAQLKKLTALLINEV
;
A
#
# COMPACT_ATOMS: atom_id res chain seq x y z
N MET A 1 24.97 3.28 -6.70
CA MET A 1 24.47 1.93 -6.69
C MET A 1 23.01 1.92 -6.29
N CYS A 2 22.16 1.33 -7.11
CA CYS A 2 20.73 1.31 -6.85
C CYS A 2 20.40 0.24 -5.83
N HIS A 3 19.60 0.59 -4.85
CA HIS A 3 19.05 -0.40 -3.93
C HIS A 3 17.89 -1.11 -4.61
N ALA A 4 17.93 -2.42 -4.61
CA ALA A 4 16.79 -3.21 -5.05
C ALA A 4 15.75 -3.19 -3.94
N ILE A 5 14.53 -2.78 -4.26
CA ILE A 5 13.44 -2.79 -3.30
C ILE A 5 12.63 -4.05 -3.51
N GLU A 6 12.41 -4.78 -2.44
CA GLU A 6 11.56 -5.95 -2.45
C GLU A 6 10.16 -5.55 -1.98
N PHE A 7 9.14 -5.90 -2.76
CA PHE A 7 7.75 -5.70 -2.38
C PHE A 7 7.19 -7.01 -1.88
N ILE A 8 6.70 -6.99 -0.64
CA ILE A 8 6.08 -8.18 -0.05
C ILE A 8 4.60 -7.86 0.14
N GLU A 9 3.74 -8.69 -0.44
CA GLU A 9 2.30 -8.50 -0.34
C GLU A 9 1.72 -9.34 0.77
N THR A 10 0.80 -8.75 1.55
CA THR A 10 -0.01 -9.57 2.44
C THR A 10 -1.01 -10.36 1.60
N PRO A 11 -1.48 -11.52 2.09
CA PRO A 11 -2.51 -12.26 1.35
C PRO A 11 -3.76 -11.44 1.08
N LEU A 12 -4.13 -10.57 2.00
CA LEU A 12 -5.28 -9.69 1.82
C LEU A 12 -5.04 -8.71 0.68
N PHE A 13 -3.88 -8.08 0.64
CA PHE A 13 -3.53 -7.16 -0.44
C PHE A 13 -3.59 -7.87 -1.80
N THR A 14 -3.01 -9.05 -1.88
CA THR A 14 -2.98 -9.80 -3.13
C THR A 14 -4.39 -10.05 -3.66
N ARG A 15 -5.31 -10.41 -2.80
CA ARG A 15 -6.70 -10.64 -3.21
C ARG A 15 -7.39 -9.35 -3.62
N GLN A 16 -7.15 -8.28 -2.89
CA GLN A 16 -7.80 -7.00 -3.15
C GLN A 16 -7.31 -6.37 -4.45
N ILE A 17 -6.02 -6.38 -4.67
CA ILE A 17 -5.45 -5.68 -5.82
C ILE A 17 -5.86 -6.32 -7.14
N LYS A 18 -6.07 -7.64 -7.16
CA LYS A 18 -6.52 -8.33 -8.36
C LYS A 18 -7.89 -7.86 -8.83
N GLN A 19 -8.73 -7.41 -7.91
CA GLN A 19 -10.06 -6.93 -8.22
C GLN A 19 -10.07 -5.44 -8.56
N LEU A 20 -9.03 -4.71 -8.18
CA LEU A 20 -8.99 -3.26 -8.30
C LEU A 20 -8.17 -2.78 -9.48
N ALA A 21 -7.14 -3.52 -9.87
CA ALA A 21 -6.14 -3.02 -10.79
C ALA A 21 -5.56 -4.14 -11.64
N THR A 22 -4.95 -3.74 -12.75
CA THR A 22 -4.19 -4.66 -13.59
C THR A 22 -2.77 -4.80 -13.04
N ASP A 23 -2.07 -5.83 -13.54
CA ASP A 23 -0.67 -6.02 -13.19
C ASP A 23 0.19 -4.82 -13.63
N ASP A 24 -0.13 -4.24 -14.78
CA ASP A 24 0.59 -3.06 -15.27
C ASP A 24 0.40 -1.85 -14.37
N GLU A 25 -0.81 -1.68 -13.85
CA GLU A 25 -1.09 -0.59 -12.92
C GLU A 25 -0.34 -0.78 -11.61
N LEU A 26 -0.29 -2.01 -11.11
CA LEU A 26 0.48 -2.31 -9.92
C LEU A 26 1.97 -2.10 -10.14
N LEU A 27 2.49 -2.51 -11.29
CA LEU A 27 3.89 -2.32 -11.61
C LEU A 27 4.24 -0.83 -11.67
N THR A 28 3.35 -0.01 -12.21
CA THR A 28 3.53 1.44 -12.24
C THR A 28 3.64 2.00 -10.83
N LEU A 29 2.78 1.55 -9.93
CA LEU A 29 2.85 1.96 -8.52
C LEU A 29 4.17 1.55 -7.88
N GLN A 30 4.61 0.32 -8.13
CA GLN A 30 5.87 -0.18 -7.57
C GLN A 30 7.05 0.65 -8.07
N ARG A 31 7.06 1.01 -9.35
CA ARG A 31 8.12 1.87 -9.90
C ARG A 31 8.13 3.23 -9.24
N GLU A 32 6.95 3.78 -8.97
CA GLU A 32 6.83 5.07 -8.30
C GLU A 32 7.38 4.99 -6.87
N LEU A 33 7.11 3.91 -6.17
CA LEU A 33 7.62 3.72 -4.81
C LEU A 33 9.12 3.40 -4.78
N ILE A 34 9.66 2.80 -5.84
CA ILE A 34 11.11 2.64 -5.95
C ILE A 34 11.78 4.00 -6.08
N ALA A 35 11.20 4.88 -6.87
CA ALA A 35 11.75 6.23 -7.06
C ALA A 35 11.56 7.09 -5.81
N PHE A 36 10.39 7.00 -5.17
CA PHE A 36 10.04 7.83 -4.02
C PHE A 36 9.32 6.98 -2.97
N PRO A 37 10.08 6.23 -2.15
CA PRO A 37 9.46 5.32 -1.19
C PRO A 37 8.59 6.00 -0.14
N ASP A 38 8.88 7.25 0.17
CA ASP A 38 8.15 8.01 1.18
C ASP A 38 7.11 8.94 0.58
N LYS A 39 6.71 8.68 -0.66
CA LYS A 39 5.72 9.51 -1.33
C LYS A 39 4.35 9.50 -0.66
N GLY A 40 3.95 8.35 -0.11
CA GLY A 40 2.68 8.23 0.57
C GLY A 40 2.62 9.00 1.88
N ASP A 41 1.42 9.42 2.25
CA ASP A 41 1.22 10.17 3.49
C ASP A 41 1.18 9.22 4.68
N VAL A 42 1.87 9.58 5.74
CA VAL A 42 1.87 8.78 6.97
C VAL A 42 0.48 8.81 7.59
N ILE A 43 -0.03 7.64 7.95
CA ILE A 43 -1.30 7.51 8.64
C ILE A 43 -1.03 7.54 10.14
N GLN A 44 -1.66 8.47 10.83
CA GLN A 44 -1.46 8.62 12.27
C GLN A 44 -1.97 7.38 13.00
N ASN A 45 -1.31 7.05 14.11
CA ASN A 45 -1.69 5.95 14.99
C ASN A 45 -1.59 4.55 14.36
N THR A 46 -0.69 4.38 13.39
CA THR A 46 -0.50 3.08 12.73
C THR A 46 0.95 2.60 12.74
N CYS A 47 1.82 3.27 13.49
CA CYS A 47 3.24 2.92 13.59
C CYS A 47 4.00 3.02 12.26
N GLY A 48 3.59 3.92 11.39
CA GLY A 48 4.35 4.24 10.20
C GLY A 48 3.78 3.74 8.88
N LEU A 49 2.55 3.25 8.89
CA LEU A 49 1.88 2.93 7.62
C LEU A 49 1.67 4.20 6.81
N ARG A 50 1.77 4.07 5.50
CA ARG A 50 1.57 5.16 4.57
C ARG A 50 0.43 4.85 3.61
N LYS A 51 -0.23 5.89 3.16
CA LYS A 51 -1.35 5.80 2.24
C LYS A 51 -0.96 6.48 0.94
N ILE A 52 -1.13 5.79 -0.19
CA ILE A 52 -0.84 6.37 -1.49
C ILE A 52 -2.01 6.10 -2.42
N ARG A 53 -2.24 7.05 -3.33
CA ARG A 53 -3.27 6.93 -4.34
C ARG A 53 -2.70 6.21 -5.57
N MET A 54 -3.46 5.27 -6.09
CA MET A 54 -3.09 4.54 -7.29
C MET A 54 -4.18 4.76 -8.34
N ALA A 55 -3.77 5.22 -9.51
CA ALA A 55 -4.72 5.40 -10.59
C ALA A 55 -5.15 4.04 -11.12
N THR A 56 -6.45 3.85 -11.23
CA THR A 56 -7.05 2.68 -11.88
C THR A 56 -8.04 3.23 -12.89
N GLY A 57 -8.19 2.62 -14.01
CA GLY A 57 -9.12 3.19 -14.98
C GLY A 57 -8.88 2.70 -16.38
N THR A 58 -8.22 1.56 -16.49
CA THR A 58 -7.95 0.98 -17.79
C THR A 58 -9.21 0.54 -18.53
N GLN A 59 -10.35 0.49 -17.85
CA GLN A 59 -11.61 0.09 -18.46
C GLN A 59 -12.56 1.26 -18.68
N GLY A 60 -12.03 2.44 -18.87
CA GLY A 60 -12.83 3.62 -19.13
C GLY A 60 -13.53 4.21 -17.91
N LYS A 61 -13.24 3.70 -16.75
CA LYS A 61 -13.76 4.27 -15.50
C LYS A 61 -12.69 5.13 -14.87
N SER A 62 -13.03 6.36 -14.61
CA SER A 62 -12.14 7.21 -13.80
C SER A 62 -12.24 6.70 -12.37
N GLY A 63 -11.26 5.96 -11.95
CA GLY A 63 -11.24 5.43 -10.62
C GLY A 63 -9.87 5.58 -10.01
N SER A 64 -9.82 5.42 -8.71
CA SER A 64 -8.55 5.33 -8.01
C SER A 64 -8.71 4.37 -6.85
N ALA A 65 -7.61 3.77 -6.47
CA ALA A 65 -7.54 2.92 -5.31
C ALA A 65 -6.61 3.58 -4.30
N ARG A 66 -6.81 3.26 -3.06
CA ARG A 66 -5.90 3.62 -1.98
C ARG A 66 -5.09 2.39 -1.64
N VAL A 67 -3.78 2.55 -1.56
CA VAL A 67 -2.89 1.48 -1.17
C VAL A 67 -2.24 1.87 0.15
N ILE A 68 -2.32 0.97 1.12
CA ILE A 68 -1.66 1.15 2.41
C ILE A 68 -0.40 0.30 2.38
N TYR A 69 0.73 0.91 2.63
CA TYR A 69 2.01 0.22 2.61
C TYR A 69 2.86 0.61 3.80
N LEU A 70 3.85 -0.22 4.08
CA LEU A 70 4.81 0.01 5.15
C LEU A 70 6.22 0.00 4.57
N LEU A 71 6.93 1.11 4.76
CA LEU A 71 8.35 1.17 4.44
C LEU A 71 9.11 0.63 5.63
N ALA A 72 9.32 -0.70 5.63
CA ALA A 72 9.90 -1.38 6.79
C ALA A 72 11.39 -1.12 6.89
N THR A 73 12.10 -1.21 5.77
CA THR A 73 13.52 -0.87 5.67
C THR A 73 13.74 -0.14 4.35
N ARG A 74 14.99 0.26 4.10
CA ARG A 74 15.33 0.89 2.82
C ARG A 74 15.12 -0.05 1.62
N GLU A 75 15.04 -1.34 1.88
CA GLU A 75 14.99 -2.35 0.83
C GLU A 75 13.69 -3.14 0.81
N ILE A 76 12.84 -2.97 1.81
CA ILE A 76 11.62 -3.77 1.94
C ILE A 76 10.42 -2.87 2.13
N ILE A 77 9.45 -3.04 1.23
CA ILE A 77 8.16 -2.38 1.33
C ILE A 77 7.08 -3.46 1.40
N TRP A 78 6.28 -3.42 2.47
CA TRP A 78 5.12 -4.27 2.62
C TRP A 78 3.92 -3.59 1.98
N LEU A 79 3.25 -4.28 1.06
CA LEU A 79 1.97 -3.85 0.52
C LEU A 79 0.89 -4.51 1.36
N VAL A 80 0.19 -3.73 2.17
CA VAL A 80 -0.61 -4.24 3.28
C VAL A 80 -2.08 -4.36 2.93
N LEU A 81 -2.65 -3.33 2.30
CA LEU A 81 -4.08 -3.24 2.09
C LEU A 81 -4.35 -2.38 0.86
N ALA A 82 -5.37 -2.74 0.10
CA ALA A 82 -5.85 -1.92 -1.00
C ALA A 82 -7.36 -1.89 -1.00
N TYR A 83 -7.93 -0.73 -1.28
CA TYR A 83 -9.38 -0.59 -1.37
C TYR A 83 -9.74 0.50 -2.38
N PRO A 84 -10.92 0.43 -3.00
CA PRO A 84 -11.33 1.47 -3.92
C PRO A 84 -11.67 2.74 -3.15
N LYS A 85 -11.33 3.89 -3.72
CA LYS A 85 -11.65 5.17 -3.10
C LYS A 85 -13.15 5.31 -2.85
N SER A 86 -13.96 4.73 -3.73
CA SER A 86 -15.42 4.79 -3.62
C SER A 86 -15.94 4.04 -2.39
N ALA A 87 -15.19 3.09 -1.86
CA ALA A 87 -15.63 2.33 -0.69
C ALA A 87 -15.47 3.14 0.60
N LYS A 88 -14.37 3.89 0.71
CA LYS A 88 -14.10 4.75 1.86
C LYS A 88 -12.93 5.66 1.54
N GLU A 89 -12.91 6.84 2.13
CA GLU A 89 -11.79 7.75 1.95
C GLU A 89 -10.72 7.56 3.02
N ASN A 90 -11.14 7.29 4.24
CA ASN A 90 -10.23 7.16 5.36
C ASN A 90 -10.51 5.90 6.14
N LEU A 91 -9.48 5.40 6.79
CA LEU A 91 -9.61 4.27 7.69
C LEU A 91 -10.32 4.70 8.96
N THR A 92 -11.17 3.81 9.49
CA THR A 92 -11.79 4.05 10.80
C THR A 92 -10.76 3.85 11.91
N GLU A 93 -11.07 4.34 13.09
CA GLU A 93 -10.17 4.15 14.23
C GLU A 93 -9.98 2.68 14.57
N ALA A 94 -11.05 1.86 14.42
CA ALA A 94 -10.94 0.43 14.65
C ALA A 94 -9.99 -0.22 13.64
N GLU A 95 -10.10 0.17 12.36
CA GLU A 95 -9.19 -0.33 11.33
C GLU A 95 -7.75 0.07 11.60
N LYS A 96 -7.53 1.32 12.02
CA LYS A 96 -6.19 1.79 12.36
C LYS A 96 -5.60 0.99 13.51
N ALA A 97 -6.40 0.67 14.52
CA ALA A 97 -5.93 -0.11 15.66
C ALA A 97 -5.50 -1.52 15.24
N GLN A 98 -6.28 -2.16 14.37
CA GLN A 98 -5.91 -3.47 13.85
C GLN A 98 -4.65 -3.42 13.00
N LEU A 99 -4.55 -2.41 12.15
CA LEU A 99 -3.37 -2.23 11.30
C LEU A 99 -2.12 -1.92 12.12
N LYS A 100 -2.27 -1.21 13.21
CA LYS A 100 -1.14 -0.94 14.11
C LYS A 100 -0.57 -2.22 14.67
N LYS A 101 -1.43 -3.15 15.08
CA LYS A 101 -0.98 -4.45 15.57
C LYS A 101 -0.26 -5.24 14.49
N LEU A 102 -0.81 -5.24 13.27
CA LEU A 102 -0.19 -5.91 12.15
C LEU A 102 1.18 -5.29 11.83
N THR A 103 1.26 -3.97 11.83
CA THR A 103 2.50 -3.26 11.56
C THR A 103 3.60 -3.66 12.53
N ALA A 104 3.26 -3.77 13.81
CA ALA A 104 4.24 -4.19 14.81
C ALA A 104 4.78 -5.59 14.53
N LEU A 105 3.91 -6.49 14.08
CA LEU A 105 4.34 -7.84 13.71
C LEU A 105 5.24 -7.83 12.47
N LEU A 106 4.88 -7.03 11.47
CA LEU A 106 5.67 -6.95 10.23
C LEU A 106 7.05 -6.35 10.48
N ILE A 107 7.14 -5.34 11.32
CA ILE A 107 8.42 -4.73 11.66
C ILE A 107 9.34 -5.74 12.35
N ASN A 108 8.78 -6.58 13.21
CA ASN A 108 9.59 -7.58 13.93
C ASN A 108 10.07 -8.71 13.04
N GLU A 109 9.50 -8.88 11.86
CA GLU A 109 9.91 -9.95 10.94
C GLU A 109 11.04 -9.56 9.98
N VAL A 110 11.41 -8.29 9.95
CA VAL A 110 12.42 -7.82 9.00
C VAL A 110 13.70 -7.32 9.67
#